data_e316d47dc1448090c5ab115241ad7b91
#
_entry.id   e316d47dc1448090c5ab115241ad7b91
#
_cell.length_a   1.000
_cell.length_b   1.000
_cell.length_c   1.000
_cell.angle_alpha   90.00
_cell.angle_beta   90.00
_cell.angle_gamma   90.00
#
_symmetry.space_group_name_H-M   'P 1'
#
loop_
_entity.id
_entity.type
_entity.pdbx_description
1 polymer ?
#
loop_
_entity_poly.entity_id
_entity_poly.type
_entity_poly.pdbx_seq_one_letter_code
_entity_poly.pdbx_strand_id
1 'polypeptide(L)'
;MRLLVDTNVLLELLLKREHFENVFNFFYQANIHKEQTCATAMSIRDIGYVLNKQLHDPKKTRLIQLQAYEMISKVINTSADAAIESIYSDVNDYEDSLQMIAAEEAMCTAIITYNKKDFEKSKLPVYTPEEMCEIWSK
;
A
#
# COMPACT_ATOMS: atom_id res chain seq x y z
N MET A 1 -15.25 -3.47 0.32
CA MET A 1 -14.03 -4.28 0.53
C MET A 1 -13.00 -3.49 1.30
N ARG A 2 -12.00 -4.17 1.82
CA ARG A 2 -10.84 -3.53 2.45
C ARG A 2 -9.60 -3.93 1.64
N LEU A 3 -8.93 -2.96 1.07
CA LEU A 3 -7.84 -3.16 0.13
C LEU A 3 -6.54 -2.69 0.75
N LEU A 4 -5.54 -3.58 0.85
CA LEU A 4 -4.20 -3.14 1.25
C LEU A 4 -3.50 -2.54 0.04
N VAL A 5 -3.02 -1.32 0.18
CA VAL A 5 -2.27 -0.63 -0.87
C VAL A 5 -0.78 -0.70 -0.54
N ASP A 6 -0.01 -1.30 -1.45
CA ASP A 6 1.44 -1.43 -1.29
C ASP A 6 2.11 -0.04 -1.30
N THR A 7 3.19 0.09 -0.55
CA THR A 7 3.97 1.34 -0.42
C THR A 7 4.33 1.95 -1.77
N ASN A 8 4.74 1.13 -2.73
CA ASN A 8 5.15 1.61 -4.05
C ASN A 8 4.00 2.24 -4.84
N VAL A 9 2.76 1.79 -4.64
CA VAL A 9 1.59 2.41 -5.26
C VAL A 9 1.41 3.83 -4.75
N LEU A 10 1.55 4.02 -3.44
CA LEU A 10 1.48 5.36 -2.85
C LEU A 10 2.61 6.26 -3.36
N LEU A 11 3.81 5.74 -3.47
CA LEU A 11 4.96 6.49 -3.97
C LEU A 11 4.81 6.89 -5.44
N GLU A 12 4.16 6.08 -6.27
CA GLU A 12 3.84 6.43 -7.65
C GLU A 12 3.07 7.75 -7.71
N LEU A 13 2.10 7.92 -6.82
CA LEU A 13 1.29 9.13 -6.77
C LEU A 13 2.05 10.29 -6.14
N LEU A 14 2.69 10.06 -5.00
CA LEU A 14 3.35 11.13 -4.24
C LEU A 14 4.58 11.71 -4.94
N LEU A 15 5.30 10.89 -5.69
CA LEU A 15 6.49 11.29 -6.44
C LEU A 15 6.20 11.54 -7.92
N LYS A 16 4.93 11.51 -8.33
CA LYS A 16 4.47 11.73 -9.71
C LYS A 16 5.26 10.87 -10.71
N ARG A 17 5.34 9.57 -10.42
CA ARG A 17 6.01 8.60 -11.28
C ARG A 17 5.12 8.22 -12.48
N GLU A 18 5.56 7.25 -13.27
CA GLU A 18 4.92 6.80 -14.51
C GLU A 18 3.42 6.49 -14.37
N HIS A 19 3.03 5.82 -13.28
CA HIS A 19 1.64 5.40 -13.07
C HIS A 19 0.79 6.41 -12.30
N PHE A 20 1.26 7.64 -12.18
CA PHE A 20 0.62 8.70 -11.38
C PHE A 20 -0.89 8.82 -11.65
N GLU A 21 -1.27 8.94 -12.91
CA GLU A 21 -2.68 9.15 -13.28
C GLU A 21 -3.54 7.95 -12.96
N ASN A 22 -3.02 6.74 -13.19
CA ASN A 22 -3.75 5.51 -12.92
C ASN A 22 -3.97 5.30 -11.42
N VAL A 23 -2.98 5.63 -10.61
CA VAL A 23 -3.10 5.54 -9.14
C VAL A 23 -4.08 6.59 -8.63
N PHE A 24 -4.03 7.81 -9.17
CA PHE A 24 -5.02 8.84 -8.83
C PHE A 24 -6.44 8.36 -9.13
N ASN A 25 -6.65 7.82 -10.32
CA ASN A 25 -7.96 7.28 -10.71
C ASN A 25 -8.39 6.13 -9.80
N PHE A 26 -7.47 5.27 -9.40
CA PHE A 26 -7.76 4.17 -8.46
C PHE A 26 -8.33 4.72 -7.15
N PHE A 27 -7.68 5.70 -6.53
CA PHE A 27 -8.17 6.27 -5.26
C PHE A 27 -9.51 6.99 -5.44
N TYR A 28 -9.68 7.68 -6.58
CA TYR A 28 -10.94 8.34 -6.92
C TYR A 28 -12.07 7.33 -7.03
N GLN A 29 -11.85 6.23 -7.77
CA GLN A 29 -12.84 5.17 -7.93
C GLN A 29 -13.13 4.43 -6.62
N ALA A 30 -12.10 4.17 -5.83
CA ALA A 30 -12.26 3.56 -4.52
C ALA A 30 -13.21 4.39 -3.63
N ASN A 31 -13.06 5.71 -3.68
CA ASN A 31 -13.93 6.61 -2.93
C ASN A 31 -15.37 6.56 -3.44
N ILE A 32 -15.57 6.56 -4.76
CA ILE A 32 -16.91 6.44 -5.36
C ILE A 32 -17.59 5.14 -4.93
N HIS A 33 -16.86 4.05 -4.97
CA HIS A 33 -17.38 2.72 -4.62
C HIS A 33 -17.41 2.46 -3.11
N LYS A 34 -17.01 3.45 -2.31
CA LYS A 34 -16.97 3.35 -0.83
C LYS A 34 -16.11 2.19 -0.35
N GLU A 35 -15.05 1.90 -1.07
CA GLU A 35 -14.09 0.89 -0.69
C GLU A 35 -13.09 1.46 0.33
N GLN A 36 -12.65 0.62 1.25
CA GLN A 36 -11.68 1.02 2.26
C GLN A 36 -10.26 0.74 1.75
N THR A 37 -9.47 1.79 1.55
CA THR A 37 -8.05 1.65 1.21
C THR A 37 -7.20 1.73 2.46
N CYS A 38 -6.30 0.79 2.64
CA CYS A 38 -5.48 0.67 3.84
C CYS A 38 -3.99 0.70 3.49
N ALA A 39 -3.20 1.27 4.37
CA ALA A 39 -1.75 1.14 4.33
C ALA A 39 -1.25 0.74 5.71
N THR A 40 -0.15 0.00 5.77
CA THR A 40 0.43 -0.39 7.06
C THR A 40 1.15 0.78 7.72
N ALA A 41 1.28 0.72 9.04
CA ALA A 41 2.09 1.69 9.79
C ALA A 41 3.53 1.72 9.24
N MET A 42 4.08 0.57 8.85
CA MET A 42 5.40 0.49 8.22
C MET A 42 5.46 1.24 6.89
N SER A 43 4.41 1.16 6.06
CA SER A 43 4.36 1.91 4.81
C SER A 43 4.44 3.41 5.04
N ILE A 44 3.76 3.92 6.05
CA ILE A 44 3.80 5.34 6.39
C ILE A 44 5.23 5.76 6.75
N ARG A 45 5.91 4.95 7.57
CA ARG A 45 7.32 5.17 7.92
C ARG A 45 8.23 5.13 6.70
N ASP A 46 8.05 4.13 5.83
CA ASP A 46 8.88 3.94 4.65
C ASP A 46 8.73 5.08 3.65
N ILE A 47 7.51 5.58 3.47
CA ILE A 47 7.25 6.76 2.65
C ILE A 47 8.06 7.95 3.19
N GLY A 48 8.02 8.18 4.49
CA GLY A 48 8.79 9.25 5.12
C GLY A 48 10.29 9.11 4.88
N TYR A 49 10.80 7.90 4.99
CA TYR A 49 12.21 7.61 4.76
C TYR A 49 12.63 7.93 3.31
N VAL A 50 11.85 7.42 2.33
CA VAL A 50 12.13 7.63 0.92
C VAL A 50 12.06 9.13 0.55
N LEU A 51 11.02 9.81 1.00
CA LEU A 51 10.82 11.22 0.72
C LEU A 51 11.93 12.08 1.32
N ASN A 52 12.30 11.83 2.56
CA ASN A 52 13.36 12.60 3.21
C ASN A 52 14.71 12.40 2.53
N LYS A 53 14.98 11.18 2.06
CA LYS A 53 16.21 10.87 1.32
C LYS A 53 16.28 11.61 -0.01
N GLN A 54 15.15 11.81 -0.67
CA GLN A 54 15.09 12.52 -1.95
C GLN A 54 15.03 14.04 -1.81
N LEU A 55 14.27 14.54 -0.85
CA LEU A 55 13.99 15.97 -0.69
C LEU A 55 14.99 16.67 0.24
N HIS A 56 15.60 15.95 1.18
CA HIS A 56 16.47 16.51 2.21
C HIS A 56 15.82 17.67 2.98
N ASP A 57 14.49 17.59 3.17
CA ASP A 57 13.70 18.63 3.81
C ASP A 57 12.63 17.95 4.70
N PRO A 58 12.89 17.84 6.03
CA PRO A 58 11.97 17.14 6.92
C PRO A 58 10.56 17.74 6.99
N LYS A 59 10.42 19.04 6.85
CA LYS A 59 9.11 19.71 6.89
C LYS A 59 8.30 19.36 5.65
N LYS A 60 8.92 19.43 4.48
CA LYS A 60 8.27 19.08 3.20
C LYS A 60 7.92 17.60 3.18
N THR A 61 8.81 16.74 3.69
CA THR A 61 8.55 15.31 3.82
C THR A 61 7.28 15.05 4.62
N ARG A 62 7.12 15.71 5.77
CA ARG A 62 5.94 15.52 6.62
C ARG A 62 4.65 16.01 5.98
N LEU A 63 4.72 17.09 5.21
CA LEU A 63 3.54 17.57 4.46
C LEU A 63 3.09 16.54 3.43
N ILE A 64 4.03 15.92 2.73
CA ILE A 64 3.71 14.88 1.73
C ILE A 64 3.22 13.60 2.41
N GLN A 65 3.83 13.21 3.55
CA GLN A 65 3.31 12.09 4.36
C GLN A 65 1.87 12.34 4.81
N LEU A 66 1.55 13.57 5.19
CA LEU A 66 0.20 13.93 5.57
C LEU A 66 -0.78 13.75 4.40
N GLN A 67 -0.37 14.13 3.19
CA GLN A 67 -1.17 13.90 2.00
C GLN A 67 -1.44 12.40 1.77
N ALA A 68 -0.43 11.56 1.96
CA ALA A 68 -0.60 10.11 1.87
C ALA A 68 -1.61 9.60 2.90
N TYR A 69 -1.47 10.05 4.14
CA TYR A 69 -2.37 9.67 5.22
C TYR A 69 -3.81 10.09 4.93
N GLU A 70 -4.01 11.26 4.38
CA GLU A 70 -5.35 11.77 4.04
C GLU A 70 -6.00 11.05 2.87
N MET A 71 -5.21 10.48 1.97
CA MET A 71 -5.71 9.73 0.82
C MET A 71 -6.24 8.35 1.19
N ILE A 72 -5.62 7.70 2.15
CA ILE A 72 -6.00 6.34 2.57
C ILE A 72 -7.14 6.40 3.58
N SER A 73 -7.98 5.37 3.59
CA SER A 73 -9.11 5.28 4.52
C SER A 73 -8.65 4.92 5.93
N LYS A 74 -7.60 4.10 6.05
CA LYS A 74 -7.18 3.58 7.34
C LYS A 74 -5.72 3.14 7.34
N VAL A 75 -4.99 3.49 8.40
CA VAL A 75 -3.67 2.92 8.67
C VAL A 75 -3.89 1.68 9.54
N ILE A 76 -3.34 0.54 9.10
CA ILE A 76 -3.43 -0.72 9.83
C ILE A 76 -2.11 -1.04 10.53
N ASN A 77 -2.19 -1.85 11.58
CA ASN A 77 -1.02 -2.21 12.37
C ASN A 77 -0.03 -3.07 11.57
N THR A 78 1.25 -2.84 11.82
CA THR A 78 2.29 -3.83 11.57
C THR A 78 2.61 -4.40 12.95
N SER A 79 2.01 -5.53 13.29
CA SER A 79 2.08 -6.08 14.64
C SER A 79 3.43 -6.73 14.95
N ALA A 80 3.72 -6.91 16.24
CA ALA A 80 4.88 -7.67 16.68
C ALA A 80 4.81 -9.12 16.16
N ASP A 81 3.63 -9.71 16.17
CA ASP A 81 3.42 -11.06 15.67
C ASP A 81 3.72 -11.14 14.17
N ALA A 82 3.28 -10.18 13.38
CA ALA A 82 3.57 -10.11 11.95
C ALA A 82 5.08 -10.01 11.70
N ALA A 83 5.77 -9.20 12.48
CA ALA A 83 7.22 -9.03 12.36
C ALA A 83 7.96 -10.35 12.63
N ILE A 84 7.55 -11.07 13.66
CA ILE A 84 8.17 -12.36 14.04
C ILE A 84 7.83 -13.43 12.99
N GLU A 85 6.56 -13.54 12.62
CA GLU A 85 6.10 -14.50 11.61
C GLU A 85 6.83 -14.33 10.27
N SER A 86 7.09 -13.09 9.89
CA SER A 86 7.80 -12.79 8.64
C SER A 86 9.24 -13.31 8.64
N ILE A 87 9.88 -13.42 9.80
CA ILE A 87 11.24 -13.99 9.92
C ILE A 87 11.23 -15.47 9.50
N TYR A 88 10.15 -16.18 9.81
CA TYR A 88 10.00 -17.62 9.50
C TYR A 88 9.37 -17.88 8.15
N SER A 89 8.95 -16.83 7.43
CA SER A 89 8.30 -16.95 6.13
C SER A 89 9.29 -17.41 5.06
N ASP A 90 8.78 -18.15 4.07
CA ASP A 90 9.55 -18.53 2.88
C ASP A 90 9.44 -17.52 1.74
N VAL A 91 8.79 -16.38 1.98
CA VAL A 91 8.76 -15.27 1.03
C VAL A 91 10.13 -14.61 0.99
N ASN A 92 10.69 -14.41 -0.21
CA ASN A 92 12.05 -13.90 -0.37
C ASN A 92 12.26 -12.52 0.25
N ASP A 93 11.29 -11.62 0.11
CA ASP A 93 11.38 -10.27 0.63
C ASP A 93 10.64 -10.17 1.97
N TYR A 94 11.38 -9.78 3.01
CA TYR A 94 10.84 -9.65 4.37
C TYR A 94 9.71 -8.61 4.44
N GLU A 95 9.88 -7.49 3.76
CA GLU A 95 8.88 -6.41 3.77
C GLU A 95 7.58 -6.84 3.09
N ASP A 96 7.67 -7.60 2.01
CA ASP A 96 6.48 -8.12 1.33
C ASP A 96 5.76 -9.14 2.20
N SER A 97 6.50 -9.98 2.92
CA SER A 97 5.93 -10.90 3.90
C SER A 97 5.16 -10.16 4.99
N LEU A 98 5.74 -9.08 5.52
CA LEU A 98 5.08 -8.22 6.52
C LEU A 98 3.77 -7.65 5.99
N GLN A 99 3.76 -7.17 4.75
CA GLN A 99 2.56 -6.63 4.11
C GLN A 99 1.47 -7.70 3.99
N MET A 100 1.82 -8.90 3.55
CA MET A 100 0.87 -10.00 3.41
C MET A 100 0.24 -10.39 4.74
N ILE A 101 1.04 -10.53 5.78
CA ILE A 101 0.56 -10.92 7.11
C ILE A 101 -0.29 -9.80 7.73
N ALA A 102 0.16 -8.55 7.61
CA ALA A 102 -0.61 -7.40 8.11
C ALA A 102 -1.98 -7.30 7.42
N ALA A 103 -2.02 -7.56 6.11
CA ALA A 103 -3.28 -7.56 5.35
C ALA A 103 -4.23 -8.63 5.88
N GLU A 104 -3.74 -9.83 6.15
CA GLU A 104 -4.55 -10.91 6.72
C GLU A 104 -5.05 -10.57 8.11
N GLU A 105 -4.19 -10.07 8.99
CA GLU A 105 -4.57 -9.67 10.34
C GLU A 105 -5.65 -8.59 10.36
N ALA A 106 -5.57 -7.65 9.42
CA ALA A 106 -6.53 -6.55 9.30
C ALA A 106 -7.80 -6.95 8.54
N MET A 107 -7.90 -8.22 8.13
CA MET A 107 -9.04 -8.74 7.37
C MET A 107 -9.23 -8.02 6.03
N CYS A 108 -8.13 -7.67 5.38
CA CYS A 108 -8.18 -7.15 4.02
C CYS A 108 -8.67 -8.24 3.06
N THR A 109 -9.31 -7.82 1.97
CA THR A 109 -9.87 -8.75 0.97
C THR A 109 -9.02 -8.85 -0.29
N ALA A 110 -8.09 -7.92 -0.48
CA ALA A 110 -7.18 -7.93 -1.62
C ALA A 110 -5.96 -7.05 -1.34
N ILE A 111 -4.91 -7.25 -2.14
CA ILE A 111 -3.70 -6.44 -2.13
C ILE A 111 -3.59 -5.71 -3.46
N ILE A 112 -3.27 -4.43 -3.42
CA ILE A 112 -3.10 -3.58 -4.59
C ILE A 112 -1.62 -3.26 -4.74
N THR A 113 -1.01 -3.70 -5.84
CA THR A 113 0.42 -3.52 -6.09
C THR A 113 0.75 -3.57 -7.58
N TYR A 114 1.84 -2.93 -7.97
CA TYR A 114 2.42 -3.10 -9.30
C TYR A 114 3.44 -4.26 -9.35
N ASN A 115 3.84 -4.78 -8.18
CA ASN A 115 4.81 -5.86 -8.07
C ASN A 115 4.13 -7.20 -7.75
N LYS A 116 3.18 -7.60 -8.60
CA LYS A 116 2.36 -8.80 -8.36
C LYS A 116 3.19 -10.06 -8.13
N LYS A 117 4.33 -10.16 -8.79
CA LYS A 117 5.22 -11.30 -8.63
C LYS A 117 5.73 -11.45 -7.19
N ASP A 118 5.98 -10.34 -6.51
CA ASP A 118 6.46 -10.34 -5.14
C ASP A 118 5.41 -10.82 -4.15
N PHE A 119 4.14 -10.80 -4.56
CA PHE A 119 3.00 -11.22 -3.74
C PHE A 119 2.36 -12.52 -4.23
N GLU A 120 3.05 -13.30 -5.05
CA GLU A 120 2.48 -14.54 -5.61
C GLU A 120 2.10 -15.58 -4.56
N LYS A 121 2.72 -15.53 -3.37
CA LYS A 121 2.41 -16.42 -2.25
C LYS A 121 1.27 -15.90 -1.35
N SER A 122 0.68 -14.77 -1.72
CA SER A 122 -0.45 -14.20 -0.95
C SER A 122 -1.65 -15.13 -0.98
N LYS A 123 -2.31 -15.25 0.17
CA LYS A 123 -3.60 -15.94 0.26
C LYS A 123 -4.74 -15.05 -0.24
N LEU A 124 -4.50 -13.76 -0.34
CA LEU A 124 -5.48 -12.79 -0.85
C LEU A 124 -5.25 -12.56 -2.33
N PRO A 125 -6.31 -12.25 -3.09
CA PRO A 125 -6.14 -11.83 -4.49
C PRO A 125 -5.27 -10.58 -4.57
N VAL A 126 -4.49 -10.48 -5.66
CA VAL A 126 -3.55 -9.40 -5.88
C VAL A 126 -3.87 -8.73 -7.21
N TYR A 127 -4.07 -7.42 -7.18
CA TYR A 127 -4.44 -6.64 -8.36
C TYR A 127 -3.56 -5.41 -8.51
N THR A 128 -3.36 -4.97 -9.75
CA THR A 128 -2.85 -3.61 -9.98
C THR A 128 -3.99 -2.61 -9.78
N PRO A 129 -3.68 -1.32 -9.57
CA PRO A 129 -4.73 -0.29 -9.52
C PRO A 129 -5.66 -0.32 -10.72
N GLU A 130 -5.11 -0.52 -11.92
CA GLU A 130 -5.89 -0.59 -13.17
C GLU A 130 -6.83 -1.79 -13.19
N GLU A 131 -6.33 -2.96 -12.80
CA GLU A 131 -7.15 -4.18 -12.73
C GLU A 131 -8.33 -4.00 -11.75
N MET A 132 -8.08 -3.36 -10.62
CA MET A 132 -9.14 -3.11 -9.64
C MET A 132 -10.19 -2.16 -10.20
N CYS A 133 -9.76 -1.11 -10.91
CA CYS A 133 -10.69 -0.20 -11.59
C CYS A 133 -11.55 -0.92 -12.63
N GLU A 134 -10.98 -1.87 -13.37
CA GLU A 134 -11.74 -2.69 -14.32
C GLU A 134 -12.81 -3.52 -13.61
N ILE A 135 -12.48 -4.10 -12.46
CA ILE A 135 -13.44 -4.87 -11.66
C ILE A 135 -14.62 -3.99 -11.26
N TRP A 136 -14.35 -2.77 -10.81
CA TRP A 136 -15.40 -1.83 -10.41
C TRP A 136 -16.26 -1.34 -11.57
N SER A 137 -15.74 -1.36 -12.79
CA SER A 137 -16.47 -0.89 -13.96
C SER A 137 -17.50 -1.90 -14.49
N LYS A 138 -17.48 -3.12 -13.99
CA LYS A 138 -18.41 -4.19 -14.39
C LYS A 138 -19.68 -4.23 -13.49
#